data_443b9459e3386edd8def61315e34056d
#
_entry.id   443b9459e3386edd8def61315e34056d
#
_cell.length_a   1.000
_cell.length_b   1.000
_cell.length_c   1.000
_cell.angle_alpha   90.00
_cell.angle_beta   90.00
_cell.angle_gamma   90.00
#
_symmetry.space_group_name_H-M   'P 1'
#
loop_
_entity.id
_entity.type
_entity.pdbx_description
1 polymer ?
#
loop_
_entity_poly.entity_id
_entity_poly.type
_entity_poly.pdbx_seq_one_letter_code
_entity_poly.pdbx_strand_id
1 'polypeptide(L)'
;MSITDVLYTVMMNALAALADPTRRRIVELLAERPHDVAELNAHFPISQPAVSRHLRVLREHGLVRSQPAAQRRVYSLDPTPLAELDDWLGRYRSFWAQRLDALETELRRARKETT
;
A
#
# COMPACT_ATOMS: atom_id res chain seq x y z
N MET A 1 22.71 0.18 15.33
CA MET A 1 22.03 0.14 14.02
C MET A 1 22.04 1.56 13.45
N SER A 2 22.45 1.74 12.21
CA SER A 2 22.45 3.04 11.58
C SER A 2 21.04 3.46 11.18
N ILE A 3 20.84 4.75 10.94
CA ILE A 3 19.54 5.24 10.47
C ILE A 3 19.18 4.63 9.09
N THR A 4 20.18 4.39 8.25
CA THR A 4 19.99 3.73 6.95
C THR A 4 19.46 2.31 7.14
N ASP A 5 19.97 1.56 8.10
CA ASP A 5 19.49 0.20 8.41
C ASP A 5 18.06 0.22 8.91
N VAL A 6 17.69 1.20 9.74
CA VAL A 6 16.33 1.37 10.25
C VAL A 6 15.36 1.67 9.09
N LEU A 7 15.72 2.60 8.22
CA LEU A 7 14.89 2.96 7.06
C LEU A 7 14.75 1.77 6.09
N TYR A 8 15.81 1.03 5.86
CA TYR A 8 15.77 -0.18 5.05
C TYR A 8 14.81 -1.21 5.63
N THR A 9 14.86 -1.44 6.93
CA THR A 9 13.96 -2.37 7.62
C THR A 9 12.50 -1.93 7.49
N VAL A 10 12.22 -0.64 7.67
CA VAL A 10 10.86 -0.08 7.50
C VAL A 10 10.33 -0.32 6.09
N MET A 11 11.15 -0.06 5.07
CA MET A 11 10.78 -0.29 3.67
C MET A 11 10.53 -1.76 3.38
N MET A 12 11.39 -2.65 3.86
CA MET A 12 11.25 -4.10 3.61
C MET A 12 9.99 -4.65 4.28
N ASN A 13 9.67 -4.18 5.49
CA ASN A 13 8.44 -4.55 6.18
C ASN A 13 7.21 -4.08 5.39
N ALA A 14 7.23 -2.86 4.87
CA ALA A 14 6.13 -2.34 4.04
C ALA A 14 5.94 -3.19 2.78
N LEU A 15 7.02 -3.52 2.07
CA LEU A 15 6.96 -4.35 0.87
C LEU A 15 6.42 -5.74 1.18
N ALA A 16 6.88 -6.36 2.28
CA ALA A 16 6.42 -7.68 2.68
C ALA A 16 4.91 -7.68 2.97
N ALA A 17 4.43 -6.67 3.69
CA ALA A 17 3.00 -6.54 3.98
C ALA A 17 2.18 -6.34 2.72
N LEU A 18 2.68 -5.55 1.77
CA LEU A 18 1.99 -5.22 0.52
C LEU A 18 2.12 -6.32 -0.55
N ALA A 19 2.86 -7.38 -0.29
CA ALA A 19 2.96 -8.52 -1.23
C ALA A 19 1.63 -9.26 -1.38
N ASP A 20 0.77 -9.24 -0.36
CA ASP A 20 -0.55 -9.85 -0.41
C ASP A 20 -1.59 -8.91 -1.06
N PRO A 21 -2.34 -9.37 -2.09
CA PRO A 21 -3.32 -8.52 -2.76
C PRO A 21 -4.42 -7.98 -1.86
N THR A 22 -4.90 -8.79 -0.91
CA THR A 22 -5.94 -8.36 0.02
C THR A 22 -5.42 -7.25 0.93
N ARG A 23 -4.20 -7.37 1.44
CA ARG A 23 -3.60 -6.32 2.26
C ARG A 23 -3.39 -5.04 1.47
N ARG A 24 -2.96 -5.12 0.21
CA ARG A 24 -2.85 -3.94 -0.65
C ARG A 24 -4.19 -3.22 -0.80
N ARG A 25 -5.25 -4.00 -1.03
CA ARG A 25 -6.59 -3.41 -1.19
C ARG A 25 -7.06 -2.75 0.11
N ILE A 26 -6.77 -3.34 1.26
CA ILE A 26 -7.08 -2.73 2.57
C ILE A 26 -6.35 -1.38 2.69
N VAL A 27 -5.07 -1.33 2.34
CA VAL A 27 -4.30 -0.07 2.37
C VAL A 27 -4.93 0.98 1.46
N GLU A 28 -5.34 0.61 0.26
CA GLU A 28 -6.02 1.52 -0.66
C GLU A 28 -7.32 2.08 -0.07
N LEU A 29 -8.11 1.22 0.56
CA LEU A 29 -9.37 1.63 1.20
C LEU A 29 -9.09 2.58 2.38
N LEU A 30 -8.09 2.29 3.19
CA LEU A 30 -7.72 3.13 4.33
C LEU A 30 -7.08 4.44 3.89
N ALA A 31 -6.50 4.49 2.69
CA ALA A 31 -6.00 5.74 2.12
C ALA A 31 -7.15 6.71 1.81
N GLU A 32 -8.33 6.20 1.53
CA GLU A 32 -9.51 7.03 1.28
C GLU A 32 -10.08 7.61 2.57
N ARG A 33 -10.21 6.78 3.61
CA ARG A 33 -10.71 7.17 4.93
C ARG A 33 -10.49 6.04 5.94
N PRO A 34 -10.58 6.34 7.26
CA PRO A 34 -10.59 5.28 8.26
C PRO A 34 -11.83 4.38 8.13
N HIS A 35 -11.68 3.11 8.52
CA HIS A 35 -12.73 2.10 8.46
C HIS A 35 -12.67 1.23 9.71
N ASP A 36 -13.81 0.67 10.13
CA ASP A 36 -13.82 -0.44 11.07
C ASP A 36 -13.72 -1.78 10.29
N VAL A 37 -13.61 -2.90 11.03
CA VAL A 37 -13.45 -4.22 10.41
C VAL A 37 -14.67 -4.59 9.56
N ALA A 38 -15.87 -4.27 10.03
CA ALA A 38 -17.10 -4.61 9.29
C ALA A 38 -17.16 -3.87 7.96
N GLU A 39 -16.80 -2.58 7.94
CA GLU A 39 -16.74 -1.79 6.72
C GLU A 39 -15.72 -2.38 5.73
N LEU A 40 -14.53 -2.75 6.21
CA LEU A 40 -13.51 -3.37 5.37
C LEU A 40 -13.97 -4.72 4.86
N ASN A 41 -14.56 -5.54 5.74
CA ASN A 41 -15.01 -6.89 5.36
C ASN A 41 -16.03 -6.87 4.23
N ALA A 42 -16.86 -5.83 4.15
CA ALA A 42 -17.87 -5.70 3.10
C ALA A 42 -17.26 -5.67 1.69
N HIS A 43 -15.98 -5.36 1.56
CA HIS A 43 -15.27 -5.31 0.27
C HIS A 43 -14.65 -6.64 -0.16
N PHE A 44 -14.70 -7.67 0.69
CA PHE A 44 -13.97 -8.93 0.42
C PHE A 44 -14.85 -10.15 0.62
N PRO A 45 -14.70 -11.19 -0.24
CA PRO A 45 -15.41 -12.46 -0.08
C PRO A 45 -14.69 -13.39 0.91
N ILE A 46 -14.26 -12.87 2.04
CA ILE A 46 -13.57 -13.64 3.10
C ILE A 46 -14.21 -13.34 4.44
N SER A 47 -13.90 -14.15 5.45
CA SER A 47 -14.47 -13.98 6.78
C SER A 47 -13.90 -12.75 7.49
N GLN A 48 -14.65 -12.22 8.45
CA GLN A 48 -14.19 -11.11 9.27
C GLN A 48 -12.92 -11.45 10.06
N PRO A 49 -12.77 -12.66 10.65
CA PRO A 49 -11.49 -13.05 11.25
C PRO A 49 -10.32 -13.04 10.29
N ALA A 50 -10.54 -13.36 9.00
CA ALA A 50 -9.49 -13.30 7.99
C ALA A 50 -9.06 -11.83 7.73
N VAL A 51 -10.01 -10.91 7.63
CA VAL A 51 -9.71 -9.47 7.52
C VAL A 51 -8.95 -9.00 8.75
N SER A 52 -9.37 -9.42 9.95
CA SER A 52 -8.68 -9.06 11.19
C SER A 52 -7.22 -9.53 11.21
N ARG A 53 -6.95 -10.72 10.67
CA ARG A 53 -5.57 -11.24 10.55
C ARG A 53 -4.73 -10.36 9.63
N HIS A 54 -5.28 -9.95 8.48
CA HIS A 54 -4.59 -9.05 7.57
C HIS A 54 -4.31 -7.70 8.21
N LEU A 55 -5.26 -7.15 8.96
CA LEU A 55 -5.08 -5.91 9.69
C LEU A 55 -3.98 -6.01 10.76
N ARG A 56 -3.91 -7.16 11.43
CA ARG A 56 -2.85 -7.40 12.42
C ARG A 56 -1.47 -7.37 11.75
N VAL A 57 -1.31 -8.04 10.61
CA VAL A 57 -0.04 -8.04 9.85
C VAL A 57 0.33 -6.61 9.45
N LEU A 58 -0.63 -5.87 8.91
CA LEU A 58 -0.41 -4.47 8.50
C LEU A 58 -0.01 -3.60 9.69
N ARG A 59 -0.63 -3.81 10.86
CA ARG A 59 -0.31 -3.07 12.07
C ARG A 59 1.08 -3.42 12.59
N GLU A 60 1.44 -4.71 12.59
CA GLU A 60 2.77 -5.17 13.01
C GLU A 60 3.87 -4.61 12.12
N HIS A 61 3.57 -4.37 10.85
CA HIS A 61 4.51 -3.79 9.89
C HIS A 61 4.42 -2.25 9.82
N GLY A 62 3.66 -1.63 10.70
CA GLY A 62 3.63 -0.17 10.84
C GLY A 62 2.80 0.57 9.80
N LEU A 63 2.03 -0.12 8.95
CA LEU A 63 1.23 0.50 7.89
C LEU A 63 -0.16 0.97 8.36
N VAL A 64 -0.62 0.43 9.48
CA VAL A 64 -1.98 0.66 9.97
C VAL A 64 -1.94 0.93 11.47
N ARG A 65 -2.75 1.88 11.92
CA ARG A 65 -3.02 2.17 13.32
C ARG A 65 -4.44 1.78 13.64
N SER A 66 -4.69 1.45 14.92
CA SER A 66 -6.05 1.20 15.38
C SER A 66 -6.33 2.07 16.60
N GLN A 67 -7.57 2.56 16.70
CA GLN A 67 -8.03 3.36 17.83
C GLN A 67 -9.43 2.92 18.23
N PRO A 68 -9.72 2.86 19.54
CA PRO A 68 -11.09 2.62 19.98
C PRO A 68 -11.98 3.84 19.65
N ALA A 69 -13.19 3.58 19.18
CA ALA A 69 -14.19 4.60 18.90
C ALA A 69 -15.54 4.06 19.35
N ALA A 70 -15.97 4.43 20.57
CA ALA A 70 -17.14 3.87 21.26
C ALA A 70 -16.97 2.35 21.41
N GLN A 71 -17.86 1.53 20.84
CA GLN A 71 -17.78 0.07 20.91
C GLN A 71 -17.04 -0.55 19.71
N ARG A 72 -16.53 0.28 18.81
CA ARG A 72 -15.82 -0.14 17.61
C ARG A 72 -14.34 0.13 17.73
N ARG A 73 -13.56 -0.52 16.85
CA ARG A 73 -12.14 -0.21 16.66
C ARG A 73 -11.97 0.30 15.24
N VAL A 74 -11.49 1.52 15.11
CA VAL A 74 -11.29 2.18 13.82
C VAL A 74 -9.84 2.05 13.39
N TYR A 75 -9.63 1.63 12.16
CA TYR A 75 -8.32 1.48 11.55
C TYR A 75 -8.05 2.63 10.59
N SER A 76 -6.83 3.14 10.63
CA SER A 76 -6.38 4.22 9.76
C SER A 76 -5.00 3.92 9.22
N LEU A 77 -4.69 4.50 8.06
CA LEU A 77 -3.39 4.34 7.43
C LEU A 77 -2.32 5.15 8.16
N ASP A 78 -1.18 4.54 8.42
CA ASP A 78 0.02 5.26 8.78
C ASP A 78 0.86 5.43 7.51
N PRO A 79 0.97 6.64 6.96
CA PRO A 79 1.66 6.85 5.69
C PRO A 79 3.18 6.79 5.79
N THR A 80 3.75 6.76 7.00
CA THR A 80 5.20 6.86 7.20
C THR A 80 6.00 5.80 6.43
N PRO A 81 5.67 4.48 6.52
CA PRO A 81 6.43 3.49 5.75
C PRO A 81 6.31 3.67 4.24
N LEU A 82 5.16 4.14 3.77
CA LEU A 82 4.94 4.40 2.33
C LEU A 82 5.76 5.61 1.87
N ALA A 83 5.89 6.64 2.71
CA ALA A 83 6.72 7.80 2.40
C ALA A 83 8.20 7.40 2.28
N GLU A 84 8.67 6.52 3.16
CA GLU A 84 10.04 6.00 3.10
C GLU A 84 10.28 5.22 1.81
N LEU A 85 9.32 4.39 1.42
CA LEU A 85 9.37 3.64 0.17
C LEU A 85 9.37 4.58 -1.04
N ASP A 86 8.55 5.61 -1.02
CA ASP A 86 8.48 6.60 -2.08
C ASP A 86 9.80 7.35 -2.24
N ASP A 87 10.43 7.74 -1.15
CA ASP A 87 11.73 8.40 -1.16
C ASP A 87 12.80 7.49 -1.80
N TRP A 88 12.82 6.23 -1.43
CA TRP A 88 13.76 5.27 -2.01
C TRP A 88 13.52 5.09 -3.50
N LEU A 89 12.28 4.91 -3.91
CA LEU A 89 11.90 4.76 -5.32
C LEU A 89 12.21 6.02 -6.13
N GLY A 90 12.11 7.19 -5.50
CA GLY A 90 12.40 8.48 -6.13
C GLY A 90 13.79 8.57 -6.73
N ARG A 91 14.76 7.86 -6.14
CA ARG A 91 16.14 7.82 -6.65
C ARG A 91 16.24 7.19 -8.04
N TYR A 92 15.26 6.36 -8.41
CA TYR A 92 15.25 5.60 -9.65
C TYR A 92 14.22 6.09 -10.65
N ARG A 93 13.41 7.12 -10.31
CA ARG A 93 12.35 7.61 -11.18
C ARG A 93 12.85 8.06 -12.53
N SER A 94 13.95 8.79 -12.57
CA SER A 94 14.54 9.24 -13.83
C SER A 94 15.02 8.06 -14.69
N PHE A 95 15.40 6.97 -14.05
CA PHE A 95 15.87 5.76 -14.72
C PHE A 95 14.78 5.10 -15.55
N TRP A 96 13.56 5.01 -15.03
CA TRP A 96 12.47 4.36 -15.77
C TRP A 96 11.50 5.33 -16.42
N ALA A 97 11.47 6.61 -16.03
CA ALA A 97 10.56 7.61 -16.59
C ALA A 97 10.71 7.72 -18.11
N GLN A 98 11.93 7.79 -18.62
CA GLN A 98 12.20 7.84 -20.06
C GLN A 98 11.72 6.58 -20.77
N ARG A 99 11.89 5.42 -20.15
CA ARG A 99 11.45 4.13 -20.71
C ARG A 99 9.94 4.04 -20.76
N LEU A 100 9.24 4.53 -19.73
CA LEU A 100 7.78 4.59 -19.72
C LEU A 100 7.25 5.54 -20.77
N ASP A 101 7.89 6.71 -20.94
CA ASP A 101 7.52 7.68 -21.98
C ASP A 101 7.69 7.09 -23.38
N ALA A 102 8.79 6.36 -23.60
CA ALA A 102 9.03 5.68 -24.86
C ALA A 102 7.95 4.63 -25.15
N LEU A 103 7.57 3.83 -24.13
CA LEU A 103 6.52 2.84 -24.27
C LEU A 103 5.17 3.50 -24.55
N GLU A 104 4.85 4.58 -23.87
CA GLU A 104 3.62 5.33 -24.10
C GLU A 104 3.56 5.86 -25.54
N THR A 105 4.66 6.38 -26.05
CA THR A 105 4.78 6.85 -27.42
C THR A 105 4.54 5.71 -28.42
N GLU A 106 5.13 4.54 -28.17
CA GLU A 106 4.93 3.34 -28.99
C GLU A 106 3.45 2.91 -29.00
N LEU A 107 2.79 2.92 -27.85
CA LEU A 107 1.38 2.57 -27.75
C LEU A 107 0.49 3.54 -28.49
N ARG A 108 0.77 4.84 -28.43
CA ARG A 108 0.03 5.85 -29.20
C ARG A 108 0.20 5.64 -30.69
N ARG A 109 1.42 5.37 -31.14
CA ARG A 109 1.72 5.09 -32.54
C ARG A 109 0.96 3.86 -33.04
N ALA A 110 0.97 2.78 -32.26
CA ALA A 110 0.24 1.57 -32.58
C ALA A 110 -1.27 1.81 -32.69
N ARG A 111 -1.85 2.63 -31.82
CA ARG A 111 -3.28 3.00 -31.90
C ARG A 111 -3.61 3.75 -33.19
N LYS A 112 -2.74 4.66 -33.63
CA LYS A 112 -2.94 5.40 -34.87
C LYS A 112 -2.85 4.50 -36.10
N GLU A 113 -1.99 3.49 -36.06
CA GLU A 113 -1.83 2.54 -37.16
C GLU A 113 -3.03 1.59 -37.30
N THR A 114 -3.77 1.35 -36.21
CA THR A 114 -4.93 0.45 -36.22
C THR A 114 -6.24 1.17 -36.53
N THR A 115 -6.24 2.48 -36.62
CA THR A 115 -7.39 3.28 -37.05
C THR A 115 -7.17 3.81 -38.46
#